data_adbec7a68212803c11fa6d3cd556819c
#
_entry.id   adbec7a68212803c11fa6d3cd556819c
#
_cell.length_a   1.000
_cell.length_b   1.000
_cell.length_c   1.000
_cell.angle_alpha   90.00
_cell.angle_beta   90.00
_cell.angle_gamma   90.00
#
_symmetry.space_group_name_H-M   'P 1'
#
loop_
_entity.id
_entity.type
_entity.pdbx_description
1 polymer ?
#
loop_
_entity_poly.entity_id
_entity_poly.type
_entity_poly.pdbx_seq_one_letter_code
_entity_poly.pdbx_strand_id
1 'polypeptide(L)'
;MPEGINLFQDTLIKSLKFGFVDNIKYQEGGYSPQILVNNSDERRYVLTDLQEELSKCTAFYFSVAFVTKNGIAMIKSQLSDLMDKQVPGKILISPYLDFNDPDAMRELLKLKNVEVRLTPEKMQMHAKFYLFEHTGKQVLISGSSNLTHTAL
;
A
#
# COMPACT_ATOMS: atom_id res chain seq x y z
N MET A 1 -17.23 -8.20 26.27
CA MET A 1 -16.60 -7.73 25.01
C MET A 1 -17.65 -7.77 23.93
N PRO A 2 -17.77 -6.78 23.06
CA PRO A 2 -18.83 -6.77 22.08
C PRO A 2 -18.67 -7.92 21.08
N GLU A 3 -19.72 -8.63 20.79
CA GLU A 3 -19.79 -9.81 19.90
C GLU A 3 -19.25 -9.56 18.49
N GLY A 4 -19.22 -8.30 18.02
CA GLY A 4 -18.70 -7.94 16.70
C GLY A 4 -17.20 -8.11 16.49
N ILE A 5 -16.40 -8.07 17.56
CA ILE A 5 -14.93 -8.24 17.44
C ILE A 5 -14.57 -9.72 17.20
N ASN A 6 -15.33 -10.64 17.80
CA ASN A 6 -15.10 -12.08 17.60
C ASN A 6 -15.42 -12.50 16.17
N LEU A 7 -16.53 -12.01 15.59
CA LEU A 7 -16.93 -12.34 14.22
C LEU A 7 -15.88 -11.86 13.19
N PHE A 8 -15.32 -10.66 13.40
CA PHE A 8 -14.27 -10.11 12.54
C PHE A 8 -12.99 -10.98 12.61
N GLN A 9 -12.55 -11.33 13.83
CA GLN A 9 -11.37 -12.17 14.03
C GLN A 9 -11.55 -13.55 13.42
N ASP A 10 -12.67 -14.20 13.63
CA ASP A 10 -12.97 -15.52 13.08
C ASP A 10 -12.99 -15.50 11.54
N THR A 11 -13.60 -14.49 10.95
CA THR A 11 -13.64 -14.30 9.49
C THR A 11 -12.24 -14.07 8.94
N LEU A 12 -11.45 -13.20 9.58
CA LEU A 12 -10.07 -12.94 9.17
C LEU A 12 -9.19 -14.19 9.28
N ILE A 13 -9.29 -14.94 10.39
CA ILE A 13 -8.53 -16.19 10.60
C ILE A 13 -8.89 -17.22 9.53
N LYS A 14 -10.17 -17.41 9.23
CA LYS A 14 -10.61 -18.30 8.16
C LYS A 14 -10.04 -17.89 6.80
N SER A 15 -10.13 -16.61 6.47
CA SER A 15 -9.61 -16.06 5.22
C SER A 15 -8.11 -16.25 5.09
N LEU A 16 -7.33 -15.94 6.13
CA LEU A 16 -5.88 -16.15 6.13
C LEU A 16 -5.51 -17.64 6.07
N LYS A 17 -6.24 -18.50 6.77
CA LYS A 17 -5.97 -19.95 6.81
C LYS A 17 -6.21 -20.63 5.48
N PHE A 18 -7.24 -20.26 4.75
CA PHE A 18 -7.67 -20.94 3.53
C PHE A 18 -7.37 -20.16 2.25
N GLY A 19 -7.32 -18.84 2.31
CA GLY A 19 -7.19 -18.00 1.13
C GLY A 19 -5.89 -18.15 0.36
N PHE A 20 -4.78 -18.53 1.03
CA PHE A 20 -3.50 -18.80 0.38
C PHE A 20 -3.31 -20.26 -0.05
N VAL A 21 -4.13 -21.18 0.49
CA VAL A 21 -3.97 -22.63 0.27
C VAL A 21 -5.12 -23.18 -0.58
N ASP A 22 -6.31 -22.66 -0.41
CA ASP A 22 -7.52 -23.15 -1.07
C ASP A 22 -8.48 -21.98 -1.34
N ASN A 23 -8.37 -21.37 -2.52
CA ASN A 23 -9.23 -20.26 -2.91
C ASN A 23 -10.68 -20.68 -3.24
N ILE A 24 -11.00 -21.97 -3.28
CA ILE A 24 -12.37 -22.47 -3.48
C ILE A 24 -13.14 -22.43 -2.16
N LYS A 25 -12.51 -22.84 -1.05
CA LYS A 25 -13.10 -22.81 0.31
C LYS A 25 -13.14 -21.40 0.91
N TYR A 26 -12.49 -20.47 0.26
CA TYR A 26 -12.23 -19.13 0.72
C TYR A 26 -13.47 -18.19 0.68
N GLN A 27 -14.48 -18.52 -0.06
CA GLN A 27 -15.59 -17.60 -0.41
C GLN A 27 -16.55 -17.24 0.74
N GLU A 28 -16.37 -17.79 1.93
CA GLU A 28 -17.26 -17.52 3.09
C GLU A 28 -16.87 -16.29 3.92
N GLY A 29 -15.67 -15.77 3.73
CA GLY A 29 -15.20 -14.60 4.49
C GLY A 29 -15.03 -13.38 3.62
N GLY A 30 -15.52 -12.25 3.83
CA GLY A 30 -15.40 -11.03 3.01
C GLY A 30 -13.95 -10.56 2.67
N TYR A 31 -12.94 -11.43 2.86
CA TYR A 31 -11.52 -11.17 2.60
C TYR A 31 -10.98 -12.09 1.49
N SER A 32 -10.15 -11.53 0.61
CA SER A 32 -9.58 -12.21 -0.55
C SER A 32 -8.04 -12.09 -0.57
N PRO A 33 -7.32 -12.82 0.32
CA PRO A 33 -5.87 -12.74 0.35
C PRO A 33 -5.25 -13.35 -0.91
N GLN A 34 -4.29 -12.62 -1.48
CA GLN A 34 -3.53 -13.03 -2.65
C GLN A 34 -2.04 -12.86 -2.36
N ILE A 35 -1.21 -13.71 -2.94
CA ILE A 35 0.24 -13.56 -2.89
C ILE A 35 0.67 -12.74 -4.11
N LEU A 36 1.30 -11.60 -3.86
CA LEU A 36 1.92 -10.77 -4.89
C LEU A 36 3.43 -11.02 -4.89
N VAL A 37 3.97 -11.35 -6.05
CA VAL A 37 5.41 -11.55 -6.25
C VAL A 37 5.87 -10.84 -7.51
N ASN A 38 7.09 -10.31 -7.48
CA ASN A 38 7.74 -9.84 -8.70
C ASN A 38 8.23 -11.06 -9.47
N ASN A 39 7.65 -11.33 -10.61
CA ASN A 39 8.01 -12.43 -11.52
C ASN A 39 8.16 -11.90 -12.95
N SER A 40 9.40 -11.74 -13.38
CA SER A 40 9.73 -11.22 -14.72
C SER A 40 9.25 -12.15 -15.85
N ASP A 41 9.25 -13.47 -15.61
CA ASP A 41 8.86 -14.45 -16.63
C ASP A 41 7.36 -14.40 -16.91
N GLU A 42 6.57 -14.14 -15.88
CA GLU A 42 5.11 -13.96 -15.99
C GLU A 42 4.71 -12.47 -16.18
N ARG A 43 5.66 -11.56 -16.21
CA ARG A 43 5.44 -10.09 -16.25
C ARG A 43 4.49 -9.60 -15.16
N ARG A 44 4.59 -10.18 -13.96
CA ARG A 44 3.83 -9.79 -12.77
C ARG A 44 4.73 -9.00 -11.85
N TYR A 45 4.29 -7.81 -11.46
CA TYR A 45 5.04 -6.90 -10.60
C TYR A 45 4.08 -6.28 -9.58
N VAL A 46 4.52 -6.12 -8.35
CA VAL A 46 3.80 -5.39 -7.30
C VAL A 46 3.47 -3.97 -7.75
N LEU A 47 4.33 -3.37 -8.58
CA LEU A 47 4.08 -2.08 -9.20
C LEU A 47 2.77 -2.05 -10.00
N THR A 48 2.48 -3.09 -10.77
CA THR A 48 1.26 -3.15 -11.58
C THR A 48 0.01 -3.11 -10.71
N ASP A 49 0.00 -3.90 -9.63
CA ASP A 49 -1.11 -3.91 -8.68
C ASP A 49 -1.25 -2.55 -7.97
N LEU A 50 -0.14 -1.92 -7.56
CA LEU A 50 -0.12 -0.58 -6.99
C LEU A 50 -0.70 0.48 -7.94
N GLN A 51 -0.29 0.46 -9.20
CA GLN A 51 -0.79 1.40 -10.21
C GLN A 51 -2.27 1.20 -10.48
N GLU A 52 -2.72 -0.05 -10.55
CA GLU A 52 -4.11 -0.40 -10.76
C GLU A 52 -4.99 0.08 -9.60
N GLU A 53 -4.59 -0.16 -8.36
CA GLU A 53 -5.34 0.27 -7.19
C GLU A 53 -5.36 1.80 -7.06
N LEU A 54 -4.23 2.49 -7.28
CA LEU A 54 -4.17 3.95 -7.33
C LEU A 54 -5.12 4.55 -8.39
N SER A 55 -5.24 3.91 -9.54
CA SER A 55 -6.09 4.44 -10.62
C SER A 55 -7.59 4.46 -10.29
N LYS A 56 -8.03 3.67 -9.31
CA LYS A 56 -9.43 3.39 -8.97
C LYS A 56 -9.83 3.84 -7.56
N CYS A 57 -8.87 4.17 -6.70
CA CYS A 57 -9.15 4.46 -5.30
C CYS A 57 -9.85 5.81 -5.10
N THR A 58 -10.60 5.90 -4.00
CA THR A 58 -11.22 7.14 -3.50
C THR A 58 -10.43 7.79 -2.37
N ALA A 59 -9.49 7.04 -1.76
CA ALA A 59 -8.47 7.52 -0.85
C ALA A 59 -7.33 6.49 -0.78
N PHE A 60 -6.12 6.91 -0.39
CA PHE A 60 -5.01 6.00 -0.20
C PHE A 60 -4.14 6.37 1.01
N TYR A 61 -3.53 5.34 1.62
CA TYR A 61 -2.68 5.48 2.80
C TYR A 61 -1.47 4.57 2.65
N PHE A 62 -0.29 5.17 2.58
CA PHE A 62 0.96 4.43 2.49
C PHE A 62 1.74 4.54 3.78
N SER A 63 2.37 3.46 4.18
CA SER A 63 3.38 3.44 5.22
C SER A 63 4.60 2.71 4.67
N VAL A 64 5.72 3.41 4.54
CA VAL A 64 6.93 2.87 3.91
C VAL A 64 8.17 3.29 4.68
N ALA A 65 9.16 2.39 4.73
CA ALA A 65 10.43 2.70 5.37
C ALA A 65 11.30 3.57 4.45
N PHE A 66 11.32 3.27 3.15
CA PHE A 66 12.21 3.94 2.19
C PHE A 66 11.44 4.43 0.97
N VAL A 67 11.80 5.65 0.54
CA VAL A 67 11.25 6.29 -0.66
C VAL A 67 12.40 6.85 -1.49
N THR A 68 12.41 6.54 -2.79
CA THR A 68 13.37 7.09 -3.74
C THR A 68 12.66 7.88 -4.84
N LYS A 69 13.38 8.82 -5.46
CA LYS A 69 12.87 9.60 -6.59
C LYS A 69 12.38 8.70 -7.73
N ASN A 70 13.15 7.64 -8.03
CA ASN A 70 12.78 6.69 -9.07
C ASN A 70 11.54 5.86 -8.67
N GLY A 71 11.38 5.49 -7.39
CA GLY A 71 10.17 4.83 -6.90
C GLY A 71 8.93 5.71 -7.06
N ILE A 72 9.02 6.99 -6.70
CA ILE A 72 7.92 7.95 -6.94
C ILE A 72 7.64 8.11 -8.43
N ALA A 73 8.68 8.17 -9.27
CA ALA A 73 8.52 8.33 -10.71
C ALA A 73 7.67 7.20 -11.34
N MET A 74 7.75 5.99 -10.80
CA MET A 74 7.00 4.82 -11.30
C MET A 74 5.47 4.94 -11.11
N ILE A 75 5.02 5.72 -10.12
CA ILE A 75 3.59 5.94 -9.82
C ILE A 75 3.18 7.41 -10.03
N LYS A 76 4.05 8.23 -10.61
CA LYS A 76 3.84 9.68 -10.73
C LYS A 76 2.59 10.03 -11.53
N SER A 77 2.30 9.29 -12.59
CA SER A 77 1.10 9.52 -13.41
C SER A 77 -0.17 9.35 -12.58
N GLN A 78 -0.27 8.26 -11.84
CA GLN A 78 -1.42 7.98 -10.98
C GLN A 78 -1.56 9.02 -9.87
N LEU A 79 -0.45 9.43 -9.24
CA LEU A 79 -0.47 10.47 -8.21
C LEU A 79 -0.91 11.83 -8.77
N SER A 80 -0.50 12.17 -10.00
CA SER A 80 -0.94 13.39 -10.69
C SER A 80 -2.44 13.35 -10.99
N ASP A 81 -2.93 12.24 -11.53
CA ASP A 81 -4.35 12.05 -11.82
C ASP A 81 -5.22 12.14 -10.55
N LEU A 82 -4.72 11.57 -9.43
CA LEU A 82 -5.40 11.66 -8.13
C LEU A 82 -5.38 13.08 -7.57
N MET A 83 -4.31 13.83 -7.80
CA MET A 83 -4.24 15.23 -7.42
C MET A 83 -5.26 16.08 -8.22
N ASP A 84 -5.35 15.88 -9.51
CA ASP A 84 -6.32 16.59 -10.37
C ASP A 84 -7.77 16.28 -9.98
N LYS A 85 -8.03 15.03 -9.56
CA LYS A 85 -9.33 14.57 -9.04
C LYS A 85 -9.56 14.93 -7.56
N GLN A 86 -8.59 15.55 -6.89
CA GLN A 86 -8.63 15.89 -5.46
C GLN A 86 -8.86 14.66 -4.53
N VAL A 87 -8.44 13.47 -4.96
CA VAL A 87 -8.52 12.25 -4.14
C VAL A 87 -7.51 12.34 -2.99
N PRO A 88 -7.94 12.24 -1.73
CA PRO A 88 -7.05 12.43 -0.59
C PRO A 88 -6.07 11.26 -0.43
N GLY A 89 -4.83 11.58 -0.06
CA GLY A 89 -3.80 10.60 0.26
C GLY A 89 -3.07 10.93 1.56
N LYS A 90 -2.55 9.90 2.23
CA LYS A 90 -1.62 10.07 3.37
C LYS A 90 -0.43 9.14 3.19
N ILE A 91 0.76 9.67 3.39
CA ILE A 91 2.01 8.90 3.28
C ILE A 91 2.81 9.11 4.56
N LEU A 92 3.04 8.01 5.28
CA LEU A 92 3.90 7.96 6.45
C LEU A 92 5.24 7.33 6.07
N ILE A 93 6.33 8.04 6.32
CA ILE A 93 7.68 7.63 5.93
C ILE A 93 8.54 7.55 7.18
N SER A 94 9.37 6.53 7.28
CA SER A 94 10.36 6.40 8.34
C SER A 94 11.65 7.15 7.99
N PRO A 95 12.23 7.98 8.87
CA PRO A 95 13.58 8.52 8.69
C PRO A 95 14.68 7.48 8.96
N TYR A 96 14.33 6.21 9.15
CA TYR A 96 15.22 5.13 9.52
C TYR A 96 16.40 4.99 8.53
N LEU A 97 17.61 5.00 9.06
CA LEU A 97 18.88 4.83 8.35
C LEU A 97 19.20 5.87 7.25
N ASP A 98 18.51 7.00 7.20
CA ASP A 98 18.73 8.09 6.22
C ASP A 98 18.73 7.64 4.73
N PHE A 99 18.03 6.53 4.43
CA PHE A 99 17.95 5.99 3.05
C PHE A 99 16.89 6.69 2.19
N ASN A 100 16.21 7.69 2.73
CA ASN A 100 15.23 8.42 1.96
C ASN A 100 15.88 9.47 1.07
N ASP A 101 15.45 9.49 -0.19
CA ASP A 101 15.92 10.47 -1.15
C ASP A 101 15.25 11.83 -0.91
N PRO A 102 16.01 12.91 -0.63
CA PRO A 102 15.45 14.25 -0.46
C PRO A 102 14.65 14.74 -1.67
N ASP A 103 15.02 14.33 -2.88
CA ASP A 103 14.29 14.68 -4.09
C ASP A 103 12.92 13.98 -4.14
N ALA A 104 12.83 12.73 -3.64
CA ALA A 104 11.56 12.05 -3.48
C ALA A 104 10.62 12.82 -2.55
N MET A 105 11.15 13.33 -1.42
CA MET A 105 10.37 14.15 -0.50
C MET A 105 9.87 15.43 -1.16
N ARG A 106 10.72 16.11 -1.95
CA ARG A 106 10.33 17.31 -2.70
C ARG A 106 9.22 17.02 -3.72
N GLU A 107 9.26 15.88 -4.40
CA GLU A 107 8.19 15.47 -5.33
C GLU A 107 6.87 15.19 -4.59
N LEU A 108 6.91 14.49 -3.47
CA LEU A 108 5.72 14.21 -2.66
C LEU A 108 5.08 15.49 -2.12
N LEU A 109 5.88 16.47 -1.67
CA LEU A 109 5.39 17.75 -1.13
C LEU A 109 4.72 18.66 -2.19
N LYS A 110 4.87 18.34 -3.49
CA LYS A 110 4.14 19.04 -4.56
C LYS A 110 2.68 18.58 -4.68
N LEU A 111 2.35 17.41 -4.14
CA LEU A 111 1.02 16.82 -4.20
C LEU A 111 0.10 17.47 -3.17
N LYS A 112 -0.72 18.41 -3.58
CA LYS A 112 -1.58 19.21 -2.67
C LYS A 112 -2.68 18.40 -1.99
N ASN A 113 -3.04 17.24 -2.55
CA ASN A 113 -4.03 16.30 -2.03
C ASN A 113 -3.44 15.26 -1.09
N VAL A 114 -2.12 15.27 -0.85
CA VAL A 114 -1.42 14.25 -0.06
C VAL A 114 -0.81 14.86 1.20
N GLU A 115 -1.16 14.29 2.34
CA GLU A 115 -0.50 14.58 3.62
C GLU A 115 0.72 13.66 3.79
N VAL A 116 1.91 14.25 3.85
CA VAL A 116 3.16 13.51 4.07
C VAL A 116 3.64 13.74 5.49
N ARG A 117 3.92 12.66 6.22
CA ARG A 117 4.47 12.70 7.59
C ARG A 117 5.69 11.82 7.71
N LEU A 118 6.62 12.24 8.56
CA LEU A 118 7.74 11.42 9.03
C LEU A 118 7.41 10.84 10.40
N THR A 119 7.82 9.59 10.65
CA THR A 119 7.77 9.03 12.00
C THR A 119 8.84 9.71 12.87
N PRO A 120 8.65 9.78 14.20
CA PRO A 120 9.72 10.19 15.11
C PRO A 120 10.97 9.30 14.93
N GLU A 121 12.17 9.88 15.02
CA GLU A 121 13.44 9.14 14.85
C GLU A 121 13.56 7.91 15.76
N LYS A 122 13.02 7.99 16.96
CA LYS A 122 13.00 6.87 17.93
C LYS A 122 12.14 5.70 17.49
N MET A 123 11.19 5.94 16.56
CA MET A 123 10.33 4.91 16.01
C MET A 123 11.00 4.34 14.76
N GLN A 124 11.74 3.27 14.92
CA GLN A 124 12.37 2.53 13.81
C GLN A 124 11.30 1.76 13.01
N MET A 125 10.40 2.49 12.37
CA MET A 125 9.35 1.88 11.56
C MET A 125 9.92 1.27 10.29
N HIS A 126 9.68 -0.02 10.11
CA HIS A 126 10.07 -0.76 8.91
C HIS A 126 8.87 -1.40 8.18
N ALA A 127 7.67 -0.97 8.53
CA ALA A 127 6.45 -1.41 7.86
C ALA A 127 6.43 -0.94 6.41
N LYS A 128 5.89 -1.76 5.53
CA LYS A 128 5.54 -1.42 4.15
C LYS A 128 4.15 -1.93 3.89
N PHE A 129 3.22 -1.02 3.84
CA PHE A 129 1.87 -1.32 3.43
C PHE A 129 1.28 -0.17 2.62
N TYR A 130 0.35 -0.53 1.77
CA TYR A 130 -0.37 0.34 0.87
C TYR A 130 -1.85 -0.01 1.00
N LEU A 131 -2.62 0.89 1.61
CA LEU A 131 -4.06 0.74 1.80
C LEU A 131 -4.79 1.65 0.82
N PHE A 132 -5.75 1.09 0.13
CA PHE A 132 -6.61 1.79 -0.82
C PHE A 132 -8.06 1.67 -0.40
N GLU A 133 -8.78 2.78 -0.37
CA GLU A 133 -10.22 2.80 -0.23
C GLU A 133 -10.88 2.87 -1.59
N HIS A 134 -11.90 2.06 -1.79
CA HIS A 134 -12.77 2.07 -2.95
C HIS A 134 -14.23 2.13 -2.51
N THR A 135 -15.14 2.39 -3.43
CA THR A 135 -16.56 2.28 -3.14
C THR A 135 -16.92 0.83 -2.75
N GLY A 136 -17.24 0.62 -1.49
CA GLY A 136 -17.70 -0.66 -0.95
C GLY A 136 -16.62 -1.70 -0.64
N LYS A 137 -15.32 -1.40 -0.84
CA LYS A 137 -14.21 -2.31 -0.46
C LYS A 137 -12.95 -1.55 -0.08
N GLN A 138 -12.07 -2.23 0.62
CA GLN A 138 -10.70 -1.79 0.87
C GLN A 138 -9.72 -2.83 0.35
N VAL A 139 -8.58 -2.38 -0.15
CA VAL A 139 -7.48 -3.24 -0.58
C VAL A 139 -6.23 -2.87 0.21
N LEU A 140 -5.61 -3.86 0.84
CA LEU A 140 -4.37 -3.72 1.58
C LEU A 140 -3.28 -4.57 0.93
N ILE A 141 -2.22 -3.93 0.44
CA ILE A 141 -0.99 -4.59 0.00
C ILE A 141 0.03 -4.43 1.14
N SER A 142 0.54 -5.54 1.65
CA SER A 142 1.53 -5.55 2.72
C SER A 142 2.64 -6.56 2.42
N GLY A 143 3.88 -6.18 2.69
CA GLY A 143 5.02 -7.06 2.39
C GLY A 143 6.37 -6.38 2.63
N SER A 144 7.35 -6.72 1.79
CA SER A 144 8.72 -6.18 1.86
C SER A 144 8.98 -5.01 0.90
N SER A 145 8.05 -4.71 -0.01
CA SER A 145 8.25 -3.72 -1.08
C SER A 145 8.18 -2.29 -0.54
N ASN A 146 9.30 -1.59 -0.55
CA ASN A 146 9.37 -0.14 -0.34
C ASN A 146 8.98 0.63 -1.60
N LEU A 147 8.80 1.94 -1.48
CA LEU A 147 8.54 2.81 -2.62
C LEU A 147 9.88 3.19 -3.31
N THR A 148 10.53 2.17 -3.86
CA THR A 148 11.83 2.24 -4.54
C THR A 148 11.78 1.46 -5.85
N HIS A 149 12.60 1.87 -6.82
CA HIS A 149 12.65 1.22 -8.14
C HIS A 149 13.00 -0.28 -8.08
N THR A 150 13.82 -0.68 -7.11
CA THR A 150 14.26 -2.08 -6.97
C THR A 150 13.28 -2.98 -6.23
N ALA A 151 12.29 -2.41 -5.55
CA ALA A 151 11.33 -3.15 -4.75
C ALA A 151 9.96 -3.27 -5.43
N LEU A 152 9.67 -2.42 -6.39
CA LEU A 152 8.44 -2.39 -7.19
C LEU A 152 8.71 -2.92 -8.59
#